data_d73c742f0e26ac57b86836a3650a56cd
#
_entry.id   d73c742f0e26ac57b86836a3650a56cd
#
_cell.length_a   1.000
_cell.length_b   1.000
_cell.length_c   1.000
_cell.angle_alpha   90.00
_cell.angle_beta   90.00
_cell.angle_gamma   90.00
#
_symmetry.space_group_name_H-M   'P 1'
#
loop_
_entity.id
_entity.type
_entity.pdbx_description
1 polymer ?
#
loop_
_entity_poly.entity_id
_entity_poly.type
_entity_poly.pdbx_seq_one_letter_code
_entity_poly.pdbx_strand_id
1 'polypeptide(L)'
;MKHIKPFWDGEYKNLDYRKEVFNDEYAIEEWRERGYDNDVDKFSGKMANHYDPLPSWHNKILDWVEEEFQLKDVGCCYYRMNTNDIIPNHSDIYNVYTKKFNCKTEEVHKILVFLEDWKSGHY
;
A
#
# COMPACT_ATOMS: atom_id res chain seq x y z
N MET A 1 7.18 -9.21 -13.02
CA MET A 1 7.80 -8.74 -11.76
C MET A 1 9.25 -8.40 -12.07
N LYS A 2 9.75 -7.23 -11.64
CA LYS A 2 11.16 -6.84 -11.81
C LYS A 2 11.86 -7.04 -10.47
N HIS A 3 13.00 -7.73 -10.48
CA HIS A 3 13.86 -7.86 -9.31
C HIS A 3 14.84 -6.68 -9.29
N ILE A 4 14.93 -6.00 -8.15
CA ILE A 4 15.87 -4.89 -7.93
C ILE A 4 16.80 -5.24 -6.78
N LYS A 5 18.05 -4.78 -6.87
CA LYS A 5 18.98 -4.90 -5.76
C LYS A 5 18.53 -3.97 -4.64
N PRO A 6 18.28 -4.48 -3.42
CA PRO A 6 17.89 -3.63 -2.30
C PRO A 6 18.91 -2.53 -2.01
N PHE A 7 18.40 -1.31 -1.83
CA PHE A 7 19.17 -0.16 -1.34
C PHE A 7 18.63 0.35 0.00
N TRP A 8 17.64 -0.35 0.54
CA TRP A 8 17.02 -0.11 1.86
C TRP A 8 17.58 -1.10 2.88
N ASP A 9 17.42 -0.76 4.14
CA ASP A 9 17.73 -1.62 5.28
C ASP A 9 16.46 -2.02 6.05
N GLY A 10 16.60 -2.45 7.29
CA GLY A 10 15.49 -2.94 8.10
C GLY A 10 14.66 -1.85 8.81
N GLU A 11 14.91 -0.57 8.61
CA GLU A 11 14.22 0.52 9.33
C GLU A 11 12.69 0.47 9.11
N TYR A 12 12.23 0.02 7.93
CA TYR A 12 10.81 -0.13 7.66
C TYR A 12 10.08 -1.03 8.66
N LYS A 13 10.78 -1.94 9.33
CA LYS A 13 10.20 -2.85 10.33
C LYS A 13 9.77 -2.13 11.60
N ASN A 14 10.34 -0.98 11.87
CA ASN A 14 10.16 -0.20 13.10
C ASN A 14 9.19 0.98 12.94
N LEU A 15 8.58 1.12 11.77
CA LEU A 15 7.59 2.17 11.53
C LEU A 15 6.33 1.93 12.38
N ASP A 16 5.62 3.00 12.73
CA ASP A 16 4.36 2.93 13.46
C ASP A 16 3.23 2.47 12.54
N TYR A 17 3.10 1.16 12.41
CA TYR A 17 2.06 0.53 11.60
C TYR A 17 0.74 0.52 12.37
N ARG A 18 -0.20 1.32 11.91
CA ARG A 18 -1.55 1.40 12.46
C ARG A 18 -2.53 0.61 11.62
N LYS A 19 -3.51 0.01 12.28
CA LYS A 19 -4.61 -0.67 11.58
C LYS A 19 -5.34 0.36 10.72
N GLU A 20 -5.46 0.08 9.43
CA GLU A 20 -6.28 0.88 8.54
C GLU A 20 -7.75 0.65 8.87
N VAL A 21 -8.50 1.72 9.02
CA VAL A 21 -9.94 1.65 9.27
C VAL A 21 -10.65 1.86 7.94
N PHE A 22 -11.25 0.80 7.43
CA PHE A 22 -12.15 0.91 6.29
C PHE A 22 -13.47 1.52 6.75
N ASN A 23 -13.73 2.76 6.33
CA ASN A 23 -14.97 3.47 6.63
C ASN A 23 -15.98 3.41 5.47
N ASP A 24 -15.71 2.64 4.45
CA ASP A 24 -16.59 2.47 3.31
C ASP A 24 -17.61 1.35 3.60
N GLU A 25 -18.78 1.75 4.11
CA GLU A 25 -19.87 0.83 4.44
C GLU A 25 -20.31 0.01 3.23
N TYR A 26 -20.30 0.61 2.04
CA TYR A 26 -20.67 -0.09 0.81
C TYR A 26 -19.68 -1.21 0.47
N ALA A 27 -18.39 -0.97 0.54
CA ALA A 27 -17.38 -1.98 0.32
C ALA A 27 -17.44 -3.11 1.35
N ILE A 28 -17.69 -2.77 2.62
CA ILE A 28 -17.86 -3.74 3.70
C ILE A 28 -19.09 -4.63 3.43
N GLU A 29 -20.19 -4.06 2.98
CA GLU A 29 -21.41 -4.82 2.67
C GLU A 29 -21.20 -5.75 1.48
N GLU A 30 -20.55 -5.28 0.42
CA GLU A 30 -20.18 -6.11 -0.73
C GLU A 30 -19.26 -7.28 -0.33
N TRP A 31 -18.34 -7.06 0.58
CA TRP A 31 -17.46 -8.12 1.09
C TRP A 31 -18.22 -9.16 1.90
N ARG A 32 -19.20 -8.73 2.71
CA ARG A 32 -20.10 -9.62 3.44
C ARG A 32 -20.92 -10.50 2.49
N GLU A 33 -21.49 -9.91 1.47
CA GLU A 33 -22.23 -10.66 0.44
C GLU A 33 -21.37 -11.70 -0.27
N ARG A 34 -20.07 -11.45 -0.36
CA ARG A 34 -19.08 -12.40 -0.93
C ARG A 34 -18.60 -13.46 0.07
N GLY A 35 -19.13 -13.50 1.26
CA GLY A 35 -18.83 -14.53 2.28
C GLY A 35 -17.65 -14.20 3.20
N TYR A 36 -17.25 -12.95 3.32
CA TYR A 36 -16.17 -12.51 4.24
C TYR A 36 -16.68 -12.03 5.61
N ASP A 37 -17.92 -12.31 5.96
CA ASP A 37 -18.57 -11.81 7.18
C ASP A 37 -17.78 -12.04 8.46
N ASN A 38 -17.18 -13.22 8.57
CA ASN A 38 -16.48 -13.64 9.78
C ASN A 38 -15.04 -13.09 9.86
N ASP A 39 -14.59 -12.42 8.82
CA ASP A 39 -13.20 -12.01 8.65
C ASP A 39 -13.04 -10.48 8.54
N VAL A 40 -14.11 -9.71 8.82
CA VAL A 40 -14.08 -8.24 8.74
C VAL A 40 -12.96 -7.63 9.58
N ASP A 41 -12.63 -8.23 10.73
CA ASP A 41 -11.50 -7.80 11.57
C ASP A 41 -10.13 -8.13 10.99
N LYS A 42 -10.07 -9.03 9.99
CA LYS A 42 -8.84 -9.42 9.30
C LYS A 42 -8.54 -8.58 8.06
N PHE A 43 -9.49 -7.74 7.66
CA PHE A 43 -9.38 -6.88 6.47
C PHE A 43 -8.36 -5.77 6.59
N SER A 44 -7.47 -5.80 7.50
CA SER A 44 -6.58 -4.68 7.62
C SER A 44 -5.14 -5.12 7.68
N GLY A 45 -4.45 -4.91 6.59
CA GLY A 45 -3.05 -4.59 6.67
C GLY A 45 -2.85 -3.40 7.61
N LYS A 46 -1.66 -3.25 8.11
CA LYS A 46 -1.28 -2.08 8.87
C LYS A 46 -0.50 -1.14 7.96
N MET A 47 -0.82 0.13 8.02
CA MET A 47 -0.18 1.14 7.21
C MET A 47 0.60 2.12 8.08
N ALA A 48 1.83 2.46 7.68
CA ALA A 48 2.56 3.59 8.20
C ALA A 48 2.45 4.74 7.19
N ASN A 49 1.97 5.87 7.67
CA ASN A 49 1.70 7.05 6.88
C ASN A 49 2.95 7.90 6.71
N HIS A 50 2.97 8.70 5.64
CA HIS A 50 4.05 9.67 5.38
C HIS A 50 4.14 10.82 6.40
N TYR A 51 3.26 10.87 7.39
CA TYR A 51 3.33 11.80 8.53
C TYR A 51 4.19 11.29 9.68
N ASP A 52 4.51 10.00 9.69
CA ASP A 52 5.37 9.39 10.69
C ASP A 52 6.85 9.58 10.30
N PRO A 53 7.80 9.43 11.23
CA PRO A 53 9.21 9.39 10.88
C PRO A 53 9.47 8.30 9.85
N LEU A 54 10.00 8.70 8.69
CA LEU A 54 10.26 7.79 7.58
C LEU A 54 11.72 7.34 7.58
N PRO A 55 12.01 6.16 7.02
CA PRO A 55 13.39 5.69 6.87
C PRO A 55 14.27 6.70 6.11
N SER A 56 15.54 6.74 6.42
CA SER A 56 16.52 7.65 5.80
C SER A 56 16.63 7.49 4.27
N TRP A 57 16.28 6.33 3.76
CA TRP A 57 16.30 5.98 2.33
C TRP A 57 14.95 6.15 1.64
N HIS A 58 13.92 6.66 2.34
CA HIS A 58 12.57 6.80 1.77
C HIS A 58 12.56 7.54 0.43
N ASN A 59 13.19 8.71 0.38
CA ASN A 59 13.23 9.52 -0.85
C ASN A 59 13.89 8.77 -2.01
N LYS A 60 14.85 7.89 -1.74
CA LYS A 60 15.48 7.07 -2.79
C LYS A 60 14.48 6.12 -3.47
N ILE A 61 13.45 5.64 -2.76
CA ILE A 61 12.38 4.85 -3.39
C ILE A 61 11.57 5.74 -4.34
N LEU A 62 11.22 6.94 -3.91
CA LEU A 62 10.45 7.89 -4.73
C LEU A 62 11.24 8.24 -5.99
N ASP A 63 12.48 8.68 -5.84
CA ASP A 63 13.37 9.04 -6.95
C ASP A 63 13.53 7.85 -7.92
N TRP A 64 13.74 6.65 -7.40
CA TRP A 64 13.84 5.45 -8.23
C TRP A 64 12.55 5.15 -9.01
N VAL A 65 11.38 5.31 -8.39
CA VAL A 65 10.09 5.10 -9.08
C VAL A 65 9.88 6.14 -10.16
N GLU A 66 10.18 7.41 -9.88
CA GLU A 66 10.06 8.49 -10.85
C GLU A 66 10.97 8.25 -12.07
N GLU A 67 12.22 7.89 -11.84
CA GLU A 67 13.20 7.64 -12.90
C GLU A 67 12.88 6.37 -13.71
N GLU A 68 12.63 5.25 -13.02
CA GLU A 68 12.44 3.95 -13.67
C GLU A 68 11.15 3.87 -14.50
N PHE A 69 10.08 4.52 -14.03
CA PHE A 69 8.77 4.47 -14.69
C PHE A 69 8.39 5.80 -15.37
N GLN A 70 9.26 6.79 -15.31
CA GLN A 70 9.01 8.12 -15.87
C GLN A 70 7.72 8.77 -15.37
N LEU A 71 7.46 8.57 -14.09
CA LEU A 71 6.32 9.12 -13.38
C LEU A 71 6.71 10.42 -12.67
N LYS A 72 5.72 11.16 -12.20
CA LYS A 72 5.87 12.35 -11.38
C LYS A 72 4.86 12.32 -10.24
N ASP A 73 5.05 13.18 -9.27
CA ASP A 73 4.13 13.32 -8.14
C ASP A 73 3.97 12.01 -7.35
N VAL A 74 5.05 11.27 -7.19
CA VAL A 74 5.03 9.96 -6.53
C VAL A 74 4.76 10.12 -5.04
N GLY A 75 3.71 9.45 -4.56
CA GLY A 75 3.42 9.27 -3.14
C GLY A 75 3.73 7.83 -2.73
N CYS A 76 4.14 7.63 -1.48
CA CYS A 76 4.46 6.30 -0.97
C CYS A 76 3.89 6.12 0.45
N CYS A 77 3.41 4.93 0.73
CA CYS A 77 3.13 4.47 2.08
C CYS A 77 3.73 3.07 2.28
N TYR A 78 4.01 2.73 3.52
CA TYR A 78 4.49 1.41 3.88
C TYR A 78 3.33 0.57 4.38
N TYR A 79 3.22 -0.63 3.84
CA TYR A 79 2.15 -1.55 4.17
C TYR A 79 2.73 -2.80 4.81
N ARG A 80 2.12 -3.25 5.89
CA ARG A 80 2.49 -4.48 6.58
C ARG A 80 1.31 -5.42 6.63
N MET A 81 1.51 -6.59 6.09
CA MET A 81 0.58 -7.71 6.26
C MET A 81 1.25 -8.79 7.10
N ASN A 82 0.54 -9.30 8.09
CA ASN A 82 0.97 -10.44 8.87
C ASN A 82 0.32 -11.72 8.36
N THR A 83 0.77 -12.86 8.86
CA THR A 83 0.11 -14.13 8.59
C THR A 83 -1.37 -14.05 9.00
N ASN A 84 -2.25 -14.45 8.11
CA ASN A 84 -3.72 -14.39 8.22
C ASN A 84 -4.34 -12.98 8.07
N ASP A 85 -3.58 -11.95 7.76
CA ASP A 85 -4.19 -10.71 7.29
C ASP A 85 -4.72 -10.93 5.87
N ILE A 86 -5.94 -10.47 5.60
CA ILE A 86 -6.60 -10.62 4.30
C ILE A 86 -6.99 -9.22 3.82
N ILE A 87 -6.67 -8.93 2.57
CA ILE A 87 -7.25 -7.81 1.84
C ILE A 87 -8.16 -8.41 0.77
N PRO A 88 -9.49 -8.22 0.87
CA PRO A 88 -10.41 -8.70 -0.14
C PRO A 88 -10.13 -8.05 -1.49
N ASN A 89 -10.57 -8.70 -2.55
CA ASN A 89 -10.51 -8.12 -3.87
C ASN A 89 -11.36 -6.84 -3.91
N HIS A 90 -10.74 -5.73 -4.25
CA HIS A 90 -11.36 -4.40 -4.25
C HIS A 90 -10.79 -3.54 -5.39
N SER A 91 -11.46 -2.45 -5.67
CA SER A 91 -10.94 -1.40 -6.54
C SER A 91 -10.46 -0.23 -5.69
N ASP A 92 -9.24 0.22 -5.93
CA ASP A 92 -8.72 1.41 -5.26
C ASP A 92 -9.43 2.67 -5.74
N ILE A 93 -9.82 3.52 -4.80
CA ILE A 93 -10.40 4.84 -5.08
C ILE A 93 -9.36 5.91 -4.76
N TYR A 94 -8.81 6.55 -5.80
CA TYR A 94 -7.72 7.52 -5.66
C TYR A 94 -8.17 8.96 -5.43
N ASN A 95 -9.34 9.19 -4.83
CA ASN A 95 -9.95 10.51 -4.69
C ASN A 95 -9.06 11.56 -4.03
N VAL A 96 -8.31 11.18 -3.00
CA VAL A 96 -7.40 12.10 -2.31
C VAL A 96 -6.24 12.48 -3.21
N TYR A 97 -5.67 11.50 -3.90
CA TYR A 97 -4.53 11.68 -4.80
C TYR A 97 -4.93 12.53 -6.02
N THR A 98 -6.01 12.19 -6.69
CA THR A 98 -6.49 12.91 -7.88
C THR A 98 -6.85 14.36 -7.59
N LYS A 99 -7.44 14.63 -6.42
CA LYS A 99 -7.70 16.01 -5.96
C LYS A 99 -6.40 16.77 -5.66
N LYS A 100 -5.46 16.13 -4.98
CA LYS A 100 -4.18 16.76 -4.60
C LYS A 100 -3.36 17.16 -5.83
N PHE A 101 -3.29 16.30 -6.82
CA PHE A 101 -2.45 16.50 -8.01
C PHE A 101 -3.22 16.97 -9.25
N ASN A 102 -4.54 17.21 -9.12
CA ASN A 102 -5.43 17.63 -10.20
C ASN A 102 -5.29 16.75 -11.46
N CYS A 103 -5.32 15.45 -11.27
CA CYS A 103 -5.23 14.44 -12.33
C CYS A 103 -6.48 13.56 -12.36
N LYS A 104 -6.64 12.79 -13.43
CA LYS A 104 -7.74 11.82 -13.56
C LYS A 104 -7.33 10.46 -13.00
N THR A 105 -8.30 9.65 -12.62
CA THR A 105 -8.05 8.29 -12.11
C THR A 105 -7.29 7.41 -13.10
N GLU A 106 -7.55 7.57 -14.38
CA GLU A 106 -6.90 6.82 -15.47
C GLU A 106 -5.41 7.16 -15.64
N GLU A 107 -4.98 8.29 -15.06
CA GLU A 107 -3.58 8.75 -15.08
C GLU A 107 -2.81 8.27 -13.83
N VAL A 108 -3.49 7.64 -12.86
CA VAL A 108 -2.87 7.16 -11.63
C VAL A 108 -2.32 5.75 -11.82
N HIS A 109 -1.08 5.56 -11.44
CA HIS A 109 -0.41 4.26 -11.43
C HIS A 109 -0.10 3.82 -10.01
N LYS A 110 -0.43 2.59 -9.66
CA LYS A 110 -0.05 1.97 -8.39
C LYS A 110 1.10 1.00 -8.62
N ILE A 111 2.18 1.21 -7.89
CA ILE A 111 3.36 0.35 -7.93
C ILE A 111 3.54 -0.28 -6.56
N LEU A 112 3.68 -1.59 -6.52
CA LEU A 112 3.98 -2.33 -5.30
C LEU A 112 5.46 -2.70 -5.29
N VAL A 113 6.16 -2.25 -4.26
CA VAL A 113 7.57 -2.58 -4.01
C VAL A 113 7.65 -3.50 -2.79
N PHE A 114 8.05 -4.73 -3.01
CA PHE A 114 8.29 -5.68 -1.93
C PHE A 114 9.65 -5.42 -1.32
N LEU A 115 9.70 -5.08 -0.04
CA LEU A 115 10.94 -4.79 0.69
C LEU A 115 11.62 -6.05 1.23
N GLU A 116 10.94 -7.18 1.20
CA GLU A 116 11.45 -8.50 1.54
C GLU A 116 11.30 -9.45 0.36
N ASP A 117 12.10 -10.52 0.35
CA ASP A 117 11.94 -11.57 -0.63
C ASP A 117 10.53 -12.17 -0.57
N TRP A 118 10.02 -12.49 -1.73
CA TRP A 118 8.73 -13.15 -1.83
C TRP A 118 8.73 -14.48 -1.07
N LYS A 119 7.69 -14.71 -0.31
CA LYS A 119 7.43 -15.96 0.40
C LYS A 119 6.11 -16.56 -0.08
N SER A 120 5.92 -17.85 0.13
CA SER A 120 4.65 -18.50 -0.21
C SER A 120 3.48 -17.84 0.52
N GLY A 121 2.34 -17.70 -0.14
CA GLY A 121 1.14 -17.08 0.41
C GLY A 121 0.96 -15.61 0.04
N HIS A 122 1.87 -15.01 -0.70
CA HIS A 122 1.66 -13.69 -1.31
C HIS A 122 1.03 -13.89 -2.70
N TYR A 123 -0.24 -13.58 -2.83
CA TYR A 123 -0.99 -13.67 -4.08
C TYR A 123 -1.43 -12.29 -4.54
#